data_dc3cf2e37971b023693846c62a56bbae
#
_entry.id   dc3cf2e37971b023693846c62a56bbae
#
_cell.length_a   1.000
_cell.length_b   1.000
_cell.length_c   1.000
_cell.angle_alpha   90.00
_cell.angle_beta   90.00
_cell.angle_gamma   90.00
#
_symmetry.space_group_name_H-M   'P 1'
#
loop_
_entity.id
_entity.type
_entity.pdbx_description
1 polymer ?
#
loop_
_entity_poly.entity_id
_entity_poly.type
_entity_poly.pdbx_seq_one_letter_code
_entity_poly.pdbx_strand_id
1 'polypeptide(L)'
;LPLRASGDQLPLFCVHPAGGLSWCYAGLMKSLGTDYPIYGVQARGIAKNEELPKTLEEMAADYLKHVREVQPHGPYRLLGWSLGGNVVHAMAAQLQNGGEEVELLVMLDSYPGHFLPNTEAPTEEEALIALLALGGYDPDNMDGKPLTMESAVEILRKDGSALASLEEETILNLKETYVNSVGLLGKYVPKVYNGDILFFRSTVIPDWFDPISPNTWLNYLDGQIVQHDIDCRHKDLCQPGPLTEIGQVLAKYLQNKKGVSRV
;
A
#
# COMPACT_ATOMS: atom_id res chain seq x y z
N LEU A 1 1.51 3.04 13.03
CA LEU A 1 0.16 3.45 13.38
C LEU A 1 -0.68 2.23 13.75
N PRO A 2 -1.11 2.03 15.01
CA PRO A 2 -2.05 0.97 15.35
C PRO A 2 -3.45 1.32 14.79
N LEU A 3 -3.95 0.50 13.86
CA LEU A 3 -5.36 0.52 13.44
C LEU A 3 -6.21 -0.27 14.46
N ARG A 4 -5.71 -1.43 14.85
CA ARG A 4 -6.18 -2.22 15.99
C ARG A 4 -4.98 -2.90 16.65
N ALA A 5 -4.65 -2.51 17.87
CA ALA A 5 -3.50 -3.05 18.59
C ALA A 5 -3.82 -4.34 19.39
N SER A 6 -5.12 -4.60 19.65
CA SER A 6 -5.56 -5.75 20.43
C SER A 6 -5.69 -7.02 19.58
N GLY A 7 -5.47 -8.17 20.21
CA GLY A 7 -5.61 -9.51 19.64
C GLY A 7 -4.44 -10.40 19.99
N ASP A 8 -4.66 -11.71 19.97
CA ASP A 8 -3.68 -12.74 20.37
C ASP A 8 -2.99 -13.41 19.19
N GLN A 9 -3.37 -13.01 17.97
CA GLN A 9 -2.77 -13.53 16.74
C GLN A 9 -1.59 -12.67 16.30
N LEU A 10 -0.78 -13.20 15.36
CA LEU A 10 0.27 -12.43 14.72
C LEU A 10 -0.30 -11.19 14.02
N PRO A 11 0.35 -10.03 14.16
CA PRO A 11 -0.08 -8.79 13.52
C PRO A 11 -0.06 -8.86 11.99
N LEU A 12 -0.97 -8.12 11.35
CA LEU A 12 -0.91 -7.78 9.95
C LEU A 12 -0.36 -6.37 9.79
N PHE A 13 0.77 -6.22 9.09
CA PHE A 13 1.38 -4.94 8.79
C PHE A 13 0.97 -4.49 7.38
N CYS A 14 0.28 -3.36 7.30
CA CYS A 14 -0.27 -2.81 6.07
C CYS A 14 0.53 -1.59 5.63
N VAL A 15 1.30 -1.70 4.55
CA VAL A 15 2.14 -0.62 4.04
C VAL A 15 1.32 0.30 3.13
N HIS A 16 1.47 1.60 3.32
CA HIS A 16 0.78 2.66 2.59
C HIS A 16 0.95 2.57 1.07
N PRO A 17 -0.02 3.03 0.26
CA PRO A 17 0.15 3.30 -1.17
C PRO A 17 1.01 4.55 -1.41
N ALA A 18 1.19 4.95 -2.66
CA ALA A 18 2.06 6.09 -3.01
C ALA A 18 1.79 7.39 -2.23
N GLY A 19 0.56 7.63 -1.79
CA GLY A 19 0.18 8.80 -0.98
C GLY A 19 0.69 8.81 0.46
N GLY A 20 1.40 7.78 0.91
CA GLY A 20 2.09 7.78 2.21
C GLY A 20 1.24 7.43 3.43
N LEU A 21 -0.09 7.35 3.30
CA LEU A 21 -1.03 7.13 4.41
C LEU A 21 -1.63 5.72 4.37
N SER A 22 -1.67 5.06 5.53
CA SER A 22 -2.15 3.68 5.69
C SER A 22 -3.57 3.56 6.26
N TRP A 23 -4.28 4.66 6.46
CA TRP A 23 -5.65 4.66 7.04
C TRP A 23 -6.67 3.96 6.14
N CYS A 24 -6.41 3.92 4.84
CA CYS A 24 -7.26 3.22 3.88
C CYS A 24 -7.53 1.76 4.27
N TYR A 25 -6.65 1.14 5.04
CA TYR A 25 -6.82 -0.24 5.51
C TYR A 25 -7.71 -0.41 6.75
N ALA A 26 -8.19 0.68 7.35
CA ALA A 26 -9.02 0.62 8.56
C ALA A 26 -10.29 -0.25 8.39
N GLY A 27 -10.83 -0.31 7.16
CA GLY A 27 -11.98 -1.17 6.84
C GLY A 27 -11.74 -2.66 7.06
N LEU A 28 -10.48 -3.14 6.99
CA LEU A 28 -10.13 -4.54 7.27
C LEU A 28 -10.49 -4.98 8.68
N MET A 29 -10.53 -4.06 9.64
CA MET A 29 -10.91 -4.36 11.03
C MET A 29 -12.29 -5.02 11.16
N LYS A 30 -13.20 -4.73 10.23
CA LYS A 30 -14.57 -5.30 10.24
C LYS A 30 -14.59 -6.75 9.79
N SER A 31 -13.72 -7.12 8.86
CA SER A 31 -13.72 -8.44 8.20
C SER A 31 -12.72 -9.41 8.84
N LEU A 32 -11.59 -8.90 9.30
CA LEU A 32 -10.63 -9.70 10.07
C LEU A 32 -11.08 -9.74 11.53
N GLY A 33 -11.42 -10.90 12.06
CA GLY A 33 -11.85 -11.08 13.44
C GLY A 33 -11.03 -10.28 14.46
N THR A 34 -11.57 -10.04 15.64
CA THR A 34 -10.98 -9.18 16.69
C THR A 34 -9.62 -9.65 17.20
N ASP A 35 -9.28 -10.91 16.96
CA ASP A 35 -8.04 -11.55 17.43
C ASP A 35 -6.79 -11.12 16.62
N TYR A 36 -6.95 -10.43 15.50
CA TYR A 36 -5.84 -10.04 14.63
C TYR A 36 -5.48 -8.57 14.84
N PRO A 37 -4.32 -8.24 15.45
CA PRO A 37 -3.80 -6.88 15.45
C PRO A 37 -3.52 -6.41 14.02
N ILE A 38 -3.80 -5.14 13.73
CA ILE A 38 -3.57 -4.53 12.42
C ILE A 38 -2.81 -3.22 12.62
N TYR A 39 -1.66 -3.12 11.97
CA TYR A 39 -0.82 -1.94 12.02
C TYR A 39 -0.63 -1.37 10.62
N GLY A 40 -0.89 -0.09 10.48
CA GLY A 40 -0.55 0.67 9.29
C GLY A 40 0.88 1.18 9.37
N VAL A 41 1.66 0.96 8.33
CA VAL A 41 2.99 1.56 8.15
C VAL A 41 2.81 2.78 7.27
N GLN A 42 3.15 3.96 7.80
CA GLN A 42 3.03 5.25 7.10
C GLN A 42 4.40 5.71 6.62
N ALA A 43 4.41 6.55 5.59
CA ALA A 43 5.64 7.09 5.05
C ALA A 43 6.36 7.99 6.05
N ARG A 44 7.68 7.94 6.03
CA ARG A 44 8.55 8.91 6.69
C ARG A 44 8.38 10.28 6.02
N GLY A 45 8.57 11.35 6.78
CA GLY A 45 8.51 12.72 6.29
C GLY A 45 7.13 13.37 6.37
N ILE A 46 6.03 12.62 6.59
CA ILE A 46 4.68 13.21 6.65
C ILE A 46 4.49 14.05 7.92
N ALA A 47 4.79 13.48 9.08
CA ALA A 47 4.56 14.13 10.38
C ALA A 47 5.68 15.06 10.81
N LYS A 48 6.85 14.93 10.21
CA LYS A 48 8.05 15.73 10.50
C LYS A 48 8.83 15.92 9.21
N ASN A 49 9.49 17.05 9.06
CA ASN A 49 10.41 17.27 7.95
C ASN A 49 11.67 16.39 8.16
N GLU A 50 11.68 15.24 7.52
CA GLU A 50 12.75 14.23 7.57
C GLU A 50 13.24 13.93 6.15
N GLU A 51 14.50 13.54 6.02
CA GLU A 51 15.04 13.11 4.72
C GLU A 51 14.26 11.90 4.20
N LEU A 52 13.69 12.03 3.00
CA LEU A 52 12.94 10.96 2.35
C LEU A 52 13.90 9.83 1.90
N PRO A 53 13.43 8.57 1.84
CA PRO A 53 14.24 7.46 1.36
C PRO A 53 14.68 7.68 -0.09
N LYS A 54 15.91 7.25 -0.40
CA LYS A 54 16.53 7.41 -1.72
C LYS A 54 16.30 6.22 -2.65
N THR A 55 15.97 5.06 -2.06
CA THR A 55 15.61 3.84 -2.79
C THR A 55 14.44 3.14 -2.12
N LEU A 56 13.75 2.28 -2.85
CA LEU A 56 12.65 1.50 -2.30
C LEU A 56 13.16 0.47 -1.29
N GLU A 57 14.39 -0.03 -1.47
CA GLU A 57 15.06 -0.92 -0.51
C GLU A 57 15.37 -0.19 0.81
N GLU A 58 15.78 1.08 0.75
CA GLU A 58 15.97 1.91 1.95
C GLU A 58 14.63 2.13 2.66
N MET A 59 13.56 2.44 1.93
CA MET A 59 12.20 2.56 2.46
C MET A 59 11.79 1.28 3.17
N ALA A 60 11.95 0.13 2.53
CA ALA A 60 11.62 -1.17 3.10
C ALA A 60 12.44 -1.46 4.39
N ALA A 61 13.74 -1.18 4.38
CA ALA A 61 14.61 -1.38 5.54
C ALA A 61 14.22 -0.48 6.72
N ASP A 62 13.81 0.75 6.45
CA ASP A 62 13.33 1.68 7.46
C ASP A 62 12.01 1.19 8.09
N TYR A 63 11.08 0.73 7.27
CA TYR A 63 9.80 0.17 7.76
C TYR A 63 9.99 -1.10 8.57
N LEU A 64 10.94 -1.95 8.21
CA LEU A 64 11.27 -3.15 8.99
C LEU A 64 11.78 -2.83 10.40
N LYS A 65 12.45 -1.69 10.62
CA LYS A 65 12.83 -1.25 11.99
C LYS A 65 11.58 -1.05 12.83
N HIS A 66 10.59 -0.31 12.30
CA HIS A 66 9.34 -0.04 13.02
C HIS A 66 8.46 -1.28 13.18
N VAL A 67 8.44 -2.18 12.20
CA VAL A 67 7.77 -3.47 12.31
C VAL A 67 8.36 -4.30 13.45
N ARG A 68 9.69 -4.34 13.59
CA ARG A 68 10.38 -5.05 14.67
C ARG A 68 10.19 -4.43 16.05
N GLU A 69 9.88 -3.17 16.17
CA GLU A 69 9.47 -2.54 17.45
C GLU A 69 8.15 -3.13 17.96
N VAL A 70 7.25 -3.56 17.07
CA VAL A 70 5.97 -4.18 17.41
C VAL A 70 6.10 -5.70 17.51
N GLN A 71 6.79 -6.32 16.56
CA GLN A 71 7.02 -7.76 16.47
C GLN A 71 8.50 -8.01 16.20
N PRO A 72 9.31 -8.32 17.23
CA PRO A 72 10.78 -8.45 17.11
C PRO A 72 11.23 -9.58 16.19
N HIS A 73 10.45 -10.66 16.09
CA HIS A 73 10.78 -11.86 15.32
C HIS A 73 9.60 -12.32 14.50
N GLY A 74 9.89 -13.00 13.35
CA GLY A 74 8.88 -13.62 12.51
C GLY A 74 8.12 -14.77 13.22
N PRO A 75 7.16 -15.36 12.50
CA PRO A 75 6.83 -15.11 11.10
C PRO A 75 6.00 -13.81 10.91
N TYR A 76 6.27 -13.10 9.82
CA TYR A 76 5.61 -11.81 9.53
C TYR A 76 4.44 -11.96 8.55
N ARG A 77 3.45 -11.07 8.68
CA ARG A 77 2.32 -10.92 7.74
C ARG A 77 2.33 -9.50 7.19
N LEU A 78 2.49 -9.40 5.89
CA LEU A 78 2.67 -8.12 5.19
C LEU A 78 1.57 -7.93 4.14
N LEU A 79 1.03 -6.73 4.05
CA LEU A 79 0.04 -6.34 3.05
C LEU A 79 0.39 -4.98 2.47
N GLY A 80 0.26 -4.82 1.15
CA GLY A 80 0.45 -3.53 0.50
C GLY A 80 -0.42 -3.36 -0.75
N TRP A 81 -0.94 -2.15 -0.95
CA TRP A 81 -1.69 -1.74 -2.12
C TRP A 81 -0.83 -0.85 -3.02
N SER A 82 -0.91 -1.04 -4.36
CA SER A 82 -0.19 -0.20 -5.32
C SER A 82 1.32 -0.20 -5.04
N LEU A 83 1.97 0.95 -4.83
CA LEU A 83 3.35 1.05 -4.37
C LEU A 83 3.62 0.16 -3.14
N GLY A 84 2.68 0.14 -2.18
CA GLY A 84 2.82 -0.63 -0.95
C GLY A 84 3.10 -2.11 -1.19
N GLY A 85 2.57 -2.70 -2.28
CA GLY A 85 2.87 -4.08 -2.65
C GLY A 85 4.32 -4.29 -3.06
N ASN A 86 4.92 -3.35 -3.79
CA ASN A 86 6.36 -3.38 -4.10
C ASN A 86 7.21 -3.25 -2.83
N VAL A 87 6.78 -2.39 -1.90
CA VAL A 87 7.49 -2.20 -0.62
C VAL A 87 7.41 -3.45 0.23
N VAL A 88 6.23 -4.09 0.39
CA VAL A 88 6.13 -5.33 1.18
C VAL A 88 6.88 -6.49 0.54
N HIS A 89 6.98 -6.54 -0.80
CA HIS A 89 7.83 -7.50 -1.48
C HIS A 89 9.32 -7.28 -1.14
N ALA A 90 9.78 -6.03 -1.18
CA ALA A 90 11.14 -5.68 -0.79
C ALA A 90 11.41 -6.01 0.69
N MET A 91 10.44 -5.74 1.58
CA MET A 91 10.52 -6.11 2.99
C MET A 91 10.61 -7.63 3.17
N ALA A 92 9.77 -8.41 2.46
CA ALA A 92 9.77 -9.86 2.52
C ALA A 92 11.10 -10.45 2.06
N ALA A 93 11.66 -9.96 0.95
CA ALA A 93 12.98 -10.38 0.47
C ALA A 93 14.10 -10.02 1.46
N GLN A 94 14.04 -8.85 2.12
CA GLN A 94 15.01 -8.46 3.14
C GLN A 94 14.91 -9.31 4.41
N LEU A 95 13.68 -9.63 4.86
CA LEU A 95 13.45 -10.51 6.00
C LEU A 95 14.03 -11.90 5.75
N GLN A 96 13.75 -12.50 4.60
CA GLN A 96 14.30 -13.82 4.25
C GLN A 96 15.82 -13.81 4.14
N ASN A 97 16.42 -12.79 3.58
CA ASN A 97 17.88 -12.63 3.55
C ASN A 97 18.48 -12.50 4.97
N GLY A 98 17.70 -12.03 5.93
CA GLY A 98 18.05 -11.98 7.35
C GLY A 98 17.73 -13.27 8.12
N GLY A 99 17.23 -14.32 7.45
CA GLY A 99 16.84 -15.60 8.09
C GLY A 99 15.50 -15.57 8.79
N GLU A 100 14.66 -14.55 8.55
CA GLU A 100 13.32 -14.42 9.12
C GLU A 100 12.25 -14.99 8.19
N GLU A 101 11.17 -15.51 8.76
CA GLU A 101 10.04 -16.08 8.02
C GLU A 101 8.97 -15.04 7.71
N VAL A 102 8.44 -15.10 6.49
CA VAL A 102 7.23 -14.37 6.08
C VAL A 102 6.12 -15.38 5.87
N GLU A 103 5.14 -15.40 6.76
CA GLU A 103 3.99 -16.31 6.72
C GLU A 103 2.99 -15.94 5.64
N LEU A 104 2.82 -14.64 5.39
CA LEU A 104 1.81 -14.13 4.46
C LEU A 104 2.32 -12.85 3.78
N LEU A 105 2.36 -12.87 2.45
CA LEU A 105 2.61 -11.71 1.61
C LEU A 105 1.38 -11.43 0.76
N VAL A 106 0.74 -10.28 0.98
CA VAL A 106 -0.50 -9.86 0.30
C VAL A 106 -0.23 -8.62 -0.55
N MET A 107 -0.65 -8.68 -1.79
CA MET A 107 -0.57 -7.55 -2.73
C MET A 107 -1.95 -7.19 -3.26
N LEU A 108 -2.31 -5.92 -3.13
CA LEU A 108 -3.54 -5.39 -3.71
C LEU A 108 -3.17 -4.61 -4.97
N ASP A 109 -3.45 -5.20 -6.12
CA ASP A 109 -3.28 -4.62 -7.47
C ASP A 109 -1.95 -3.89 -7.66
N SER A 110 -0.87 -4.57 -7.29
CA SER A 110 0.50 -4.06 -7.30
C SER A 110 1.35 -4.82 -8.30
N TYR A 111 2.03 -4.11 -9.16
CA TYR A 111 2.87 -4.68 -10.22
C TYR A 111 4.30 -4.15 -10.11
N PRO A 112 5.33 -4.90 -10.58
CA PRO A 112 6.70 -4.38 -10.58
C PRO A 112 6.79 -3.09 -11.40
N GLY A 113 7.43 -2.05 -10.83
CA GLY A 113 7.38 -0.69 -11.34
C GLY A 113 7.76 -0.54 -12.81
N HIS A 114 8.75 -1.30 -13.28
CA HIS A 114 9.21 -1.23 -14.67
C HIS A 114 8.24 -1.82 -15.72
N PHE A 115 7.13 -2.45 -15.30
CA PHE A 115 6.02 -2.83 -16.17
C PHE A 115 4.92 -1.76 -16.22
N LEU A 116 4.97 -0.76 -15.33
CA LEU A 116 3.97 0.30 -15.29
C LEU A 116 4.32 1.38 -16.34
N PRO A 117 3.31 1.93 -17.05
CA PRO A 117 3.52 3.13 -17.82
C PRO A 117 3.80 4.32 -16.88
N ASN A 118 4.57 5.30 -17.36
CA ASN A 118 4.82 6.56 -16.66
C ASN A 118 5.33 6.41 -15.21
N THR A 119 6.47 5.75 -15.05
CA THR A 119 7.17 5.65 -13.75
C THR A 119 8.22 6.75 -13.56
N GLU A 120 8.16 7.80 -14.35
CA GLU A 120 8.93 9.02 -14.13
C GLU A 120 8.38 9.78 -12.91
N ALA A 121 9.18 10.70 -12.37
CA ALA A 121 8.71 11.53 -11.28
C ALA A 121 7.48 12.35 -11.74
N PRO A 122 6.37 12.34 -10.98
CA PRO A 122 5.16 13.06 -11.36
C PRO A 122 5.42 14.56 -11.53
N THR A 123 4.71 15.16 -12.45
CA THR A 123 4.64 16.63 -12.57
C THR A 123 3.95 17.23 -11.34
N GLU A 124 4.11 18.54 -11.14
CA GLU A 124 3.43 19.26 -10.05
C GLU A 124 1.91 19.07 -10.11
N GLU A 125 1.31 19.14 -11.31
CA GLU A 125 -0.12 18.96 -11.51
C GLU A 125 -0.58 17.53 -11.17
N GLU A 126 0.15 16.50 -11.61
CA GLU A 126 -0.16 15.11 -11.26
C GLU A 126 -0.06 14.85 -9.74
N ALA A 127 0.91 15.49 -9.08
CA ALA A 127 1.06 15.38 -7.63
C ALA A 127 -0.10 16.05 -6.88
N LEU A 128 -0.60 17.18 -7.36
CA LEU A 128 -1.76 17.85 -6.78
C LEU A 128 -3.06 17.06 -7.02
N ILE A 129 -3.22 16.47 -8.21
CA ILE A 129 -4.34 15.57 -8.52
C ILE A 129 -4.33 14.36 -7.56
N ALA A 130 -3.16 13.77 -7.35
CA ALA A 130 -3.02 12.66 -6.41
C ALA A 130 -3.34 13.07 -4.96
N LEU A 131 -2.95 14.26 -4.55
CA LEU A 131 -3.29 14.83 -3.24
C LEU A 131 -4.81 15.00 -3.08
N LEU A 132 -5.50 15.49 -4.10
CA LEU A 132 -6.96 15.61 -4.12
C LEU A 132 -7.62 14.23 -4.00
N ALA A 133 -7.16 13.26 -4.79
CA ALA A 133 -7.65 11.87 -4.74
C ALA A 133 -7.43 11.22 -3.36
N LEU A 134 -6.28 11.47 -2.73
CA LEU A 134 -5.99 11.03 -1.36
C LEU A 134 -6.95 11.64 -0.35
N GLY A 135 -7.39 12.87 -0.58
CA GLY A 135 -8.39 13.57 0.21
C GLY A 135 -9.84 13.15 -0.06
N GLY A 136 -10.06 12.21 -0.99
CA GLY A 136 -11.38 11.69 -1.35
C GLY A 136 -12.09 12.43 -2.47
N TYR A 137 -11.45 13.46 -3.08
CA TYR A 137 -11.99 14.15 -4.25
C TYR A 137 -11.79 13.29 -5.51
N ASP A 138 -12.82 13.21 -6.35
CA ASP A 138 -12.69 12.51 -7.63
C ASP A 138 -12.12 13.47 -8.70
N PRO A 139 -10.89 13.24 -9.19
CA PRO A 139 -10.27 14.11 -10.19
C PRO A 139 -11.04 14.19 -11.51
N ASP A 140 -11.88 13.21 -11.82
CA ASP A 140 -12.75 13.22 -13.01
C ASP A 140 -13.77 14.40 -12.98
N ASN A 141 -13.98 15.03 -11.82
CA ASN A 141 -14.86 16.18 -11.62
C ASN A 141 -14.15 17.56 -11.76
N MET A 142 -12.90 17.60 -12.25
CA MET A 142 -12.16 18.84 -12.38
C MET A 142 -12.60 19.65 -13.63
N ASP A 143 -12.75 20.97 -13.43
CA ASP A 143 -13.18 21.92 -14.48
C ASP A 143 -12.08 22.25 -15.52
N GLY A 144 -10.98 21.51 -15.56
CA GLY A 144 -9.85 21.73 -16.49
C GLY A 144 -9.07 23.02 -16.24
N LYS A 145 -9.22 23.67 -15.09
CA LYS A 145 -8.42 24.83 -14.68
C LYS A 145 -7.04 24.39 -14.18
N PRO A 146 -6.01 25.21 -14.38
CA PRO A 146 -4.70 24.92 -13.79
C PRO A 146 -4.81 24.75 -12.28
N LEU A 147 -4.26 23.65 -11.77
CA LEU A 147 -4.28 23.33 -10.36
C LEU A 147 -3.03 23.92 -9.69
N THR A 148 -3.25 24.67 -8.60
CA THR A 148 -2.20 25.17 -7.71
C THR A 148 -2.36 24.55 -6.34
N MET A 149 -1.32 24.63 -5.49
CA MET A 149 -1.40 24.14 -4.11
C MET A 149 -2.54 24.82 -3.33
N GLU A 150 -2.69 26.14 -3.50
CA GLU A 150 -3.75 26.91 -2.82
C GLU A 150 -5.13 26.44 -3.27
N SER A 151 -5.34 26.25 -4.60
CA SER A 151 -6.63 25.77 -5.12
C SER A 151 -6.93 24.33 -4.70
N ALA A 152 -5.91 23.46 -4.62
CA ALA A 152 -6.08 22.09 -4.12
C ALA A 152 -6.51 22.08 -2.67
N VAL A 153 -5.87 22.86 -1.80
CA VAL A 153 -6.24 23.00 -0.40
C VAL A 153 -7.65 23.57 -0.24
N GLU A 154 -8.04 24.55 -1.06
CA GLU A 154 -9.39 25.11 -1.07
C GLU A 154 -10.45 24.07 -1.46
N ILE A 155 -10.19 23.25 -2.48
CA ILE A 155 -11.06 22.15 -2.89
C ILE A 155 -11.23 21.16 -1.75
N LEU A 156 -10.14 20.72 -1.12
CA LEU A 156 -10.17 19.79 0.03
C LEU A 156 -11.00 20.34 1.20
N ARG A 157 -10.89 21.64 1.47
CA ARG A 157 -11.68 22.32 2.51
C ARG A 157 -13.16 22.37 2.16
N LYS A 158 -13.49 22.71 0.93
CA LYS A 158 -14.86 22.80 0.44
C LYS A 158 -15.59 21.47 0.49
N ASP A 159 -14.87 20.39 0.15
CA ASP A 159 -15.42 19.02 0.16
C ASP A 159 -15.42 18.37 1.54
N GLY A 160 -14.93 19.06 2.56
CA GLY A 160 -14.89 18.55 3.93
C GLY A 160 -13.90 17.39 4.12
N SER A 161 -12.85 17.34 3.30
CA SER A 161 -11.83 16.33 3.40
C SER A 161 -11.13 16.32 4.76
N ALA A 162 -10.86 15.15 5.31
CA ALA A 162 -10.07 15.02 6.54
C ALA A 162 -8.66 15.62 6.39
N LEU A 163 -8.09 15.63 5.19
CA LEU A 163 -6.79 16.24 4.91
C LEU A 163 -6.81 17.76 5.12
N ALA A 164 -7.96 18.41 4.92
CA ALA A 164 -8.10 19.85 5.11
C ALA A 164 -7.95 20.31 6.57
N SER A 165 -8.02 19.37 7.53
CA SER A 165 -7.79 19.65 8.95
C SER A 165 -6.31 19.57 9.33
N LEU A 166 -5.44 19.09 8.41
CA LEU A 166 -4.01 19.04 8.64
C LEU A 166 -3.36 20.42 8.45
N GLU A 167 -2.22 20.61 9.10
CA GLU A 167 -1.39 21.78 8.87
C GLU A 167 -0.88 21.82 7.42
N GLU A 168 -0.71 23.00 6.87
CA GLU A 168 -0.32 23.21 5.47
C GLU A 168 1.04 22.55 5.15
N GLU A 169 1.97 22.58 6.09
CA GLU A 169 3.25 21.86 6.00
C GLU A 169 3.05 20.35 5.84
N THR A 170 2.12 19.75 6.58
CA THR A 170 1.80 18.31 6.47
C THR A 170 1.21 17.97 5.10
N ILE A 171 0.35 18.82 4.55
CA ILE A 171 -0.22 18.65 3.21
C ILE A 171 0.87 18.73 2.14
N LEU A 172 1.81 19.66 2.29
CA LEU A 172 2.96 19.77 1.41
C LEU A 172 3.85 18.51 1.48
N ASN A 173 4.12 18.03 2.69
CA ASN A 173 4.89 16.81 2.92
C ASN A 173 4.24 15.56 2.30
N LEU A 174 2.90 15.47 2.30
CA LEU A 174 2.17 14.41 1.60
C LEU A 174 2.40 14.44 0.10
N LYS A 175 2.36 15.64 -0.50
CA LYS A 175 2.65 15.81 -1.93
C LYS A 175 4.10 15.39 -2.26
N GLU A 176 5.07 15.83 -1.48
CA GLU A 176 6.48 15.48 -1.68
C GLU A 176 6.73 13.98 -1.50
N THR A 177 6.08 13.37 -0.49
CA THR A 177 6.12 11.92 -0.27
C THR A 177 5.58 11.16 -1.46
N TYR A 178 4.48 11.61 -2.06
CA TYR A 178 3.92 11.00 -3.26
C TYR A 178 4.90 11.06 -4.44
N VAL A 179 5.46 12.24 -4.73
CA VAL A 179 6.44 12.44 -5.82
C VAL A 179 7.66 11.52 -5.63
N ASN A 180 8.21 11.50 -4.42
CA ASN A 180 9.33 10.61 -4.09
C ASN A 180 8.96 9.13 -4.29
N SER A 181 7.82 8.70 -3.78
CA SER A 181 7.35 7.31 -3.82
C SER A 181 7.21 6.80 -5.27
N VAL A 182 6.59 7.59 -6.15
CA VAL A 182 6.44 7.23 -7.57
C VAL A 182 7.80 7.17 -8.26
N GLY A 183 8.67 8.15 -8.00
CA GLY A 183 10.02 8.19 -8.56
C GLY A 183 10.90 7.00 -8.12
N LEU A 184 10.69 6.47 -6.90
CA LEU A 184 11.37 5.27 -6.42
C LEU A 184 10.84 4.00 -7.08
N LEU A 185 9.51 3.92 -7.27
CA LEU A 185 8.87 2.75 -7.89
C LEU A 185 9.41 2.49 -9.30
N GLY A 186 9.57 3.53 -10.12
CA GLY A 186 10.08 3.41 -11.48
C GLY A 186 11.53 2.91 -11.58
N LYS A 187 12.32 3.13 -10.52
CA LYS A 187 13.73 2.72 -10.47
C LYS A 187 13.95 1.38 -9.80
N TYR A 188 12.92 0.86 -9.13
CA TYR A 188 13.05 -0.37 -8.35
C TYR A 188 13.01 -1.62 -9.22
N VAL A 189 14.00 -2.50 -9.03
CA VAL A 189 14.01 -3.85 -9.59
C VAL A 189 13.90 -4.84 -8.44
N PRO A 190 12.79 -5.60 -8.35
CA PRO A 190 12.58 -6.53 -7.26
C PRO A 190 13.64 -7.64 -7.21
N LYS A 191 14.02 -8.06 -6.00
CA LYS A 191 14.80 -9.29 -5.79
C LYS A 191 13.87 -10.49 -5.75
N VAL A 192 14.40 -11.70 -5.94
CA VAL A 192 13.59 -12.91 -5.79
C VAL A 192 13.18 -13.10 -4.34
N TYR A 193 11.89 -13.29 -4.13
CA TYR A 193 11.27 -13.70 -2.86
C TYR A 193 10.89 -15.18 -2.97
N ASN A 194 11.23 -15.97 -1.95
CA ASN A 194 10.92 -17.39 -1.90
C ASN A 194 9.68 -17.62 -1.04
N GLY A 195 8.52 -17.73 -1.68
CA GLY A 195 7.23 -17.91 -1.03
C GLY A 195 6.07 -17.48 -1.93
N ASP A 196 4.85 -17.72 -1.47
CA ASP A 196 3.65 -17.41 -2.24
C ASP A 196 3.20 -15.97 -2.06
N ILE A 197 2.54 -15.42 -3.09
CA ILE A 197 1.87 -14.13 -3.05
C ILE A 197 0.35 -14.37 -3.11
N LEU A 198 -0.38 -13.82 -2.13
CA LEU A 198 -1.83 -13.67 -2.21
C LEU A 198 -2.13 -12.34 -2.92
N PHE A 199 -2.60 -12.41 -4.14
CA PHE A 199 -2.78 -11.25 -5.02
C PHE A 199 -4.26 -10.94 -5.25
N PHE A 200 -4.65 -9.70 -4.98
CA PHE A 200 -5.98 -9.18 -5.31
C PHE A 200 -5.87 -8.24 -6.50
N ARG A 201 -6.54 -8.59 -7.61
CA ARG A 201 -6.51 -7.84 -8.85
C ARG A 201 -7.81 -7.05 -9.03
N SER A 202 -7.72 -5.75 -9.31
CA SER A 202 -8.86 -4.97 -9.79
C SER A 202 -9.20 -5.35 -11.23
N THR A 203 -10.50 -5.52 -11.56
CA THR A 203 -10.92 -5.98 -12.89
C THR A 203 -11.51 -4.88 -13.76
N VAL A 204 -11.88 -3.74 -13.17
CA VAL A 204 -12.36 -2.58 -13.91
C VAL A 204 -11.18 -1.71 -14.35
N ILE A 205 -10.74 -1.92 -15.59
CA ILE A 205 -9.55 -1.29 -16.17
C ILE A 205 -10.00 -0.19 -17.11
N PRO A 206 -9.42 1.02 -17.05
CA PRO A 206 -9.72 2.08 -18.01
C PRO A 206 -9.32 1.69 -19.44
N ASP A 207 -10.10 2.12 -20.45
CA ASP A 207 -9.88 1.78 -21.86
C ASP A 207 -8.49 2.20 -22.38
N TRP A 208 -7.87 3.22 -21.74
CA TRP A 208 -6.54 3.72 -22.12
C TRP A 208 -5.38 2.96 -21.47
N PHE A 209 -5.66 1.99 -20.59
CA PHE A 209 -4.64 1.24 -19.85
C PHE A 209 -4.58 -0.22 -20.30
N ASP A 210 -3.42 -0.66 -20.75
CA ASP A 210 -3.18 -2.06 -21.09
C ASP A 210 -3.09 -2.92 -19.82
N PRO A 211 -3.89 -3.98 -19.69
CA PRO A 211 -3.88 -4.82 -18.50
C PRO A 211 -2.52 -5.46 -18.24
N ILE A 212 -2.00 -5.27 -17.04
CA ILE A 212 -0.78 -5.94 -16.60
C ILE A 212 -1.15 -7.23 -15.88
N SER A 213 -0.49 -8.32 -16.24
CA SER A 213 -0.74 -9.60 -15.59
C SER A 213 -0.01 -9.69 -14.24
N PRO A 214 -0.65 -10.20 -13.17
CA PRO A 214 0.04 -10.54 -11.93
C PRO A 214 1.24 -11.49 -12.14
N ASN A 215 1.24 -12.28 -13.21
CA ASN A 215 2.36 -13.17 -13.57
C ASN A 215 3.68 -12.44 -13.86
N THR A 216 3.68 -11.12 -14.01
CA THR A 216 4.92 -10.32 -14.07
C THR A 216 5.77 -10.48 -12.82
N TRP A 217 5.17 -10.84 -11.68
CA TRP A 217 5.88 -11.14 -10.44
C TRP A 217 6.64 -12.47 -10.48
N LEU A 218 6.30 -13.43 -11.38
CA LEU A 218 7.00 -14.73 -11.45
C LEU A 218 8.50 -14.61 -11.76
N ASN A 219 8.94 -13.49 -12.33
CA ASN A 219 10.38 -13.22 -12.51
C ASN A 219 11.09 -12.91 -11.18
N TYR A 220 10.35 -12.63 -10.12
CA TYR A 220 10.84 -12.18 -8.81
C TYR A 220 10.26 -13.02 -7.68
N LEU A 221 9.76 -14.22 -8.01
CA LEU A 221 9.09 -15.11 -7.08
C LEU A 221 9.57 -16.55 -7.30
N ASP A 222 9.97 -17.21 -6.21
CA ASP A 222 10.12 -18.67 -6.16
C ASP A 222 8.96 -19.22 -5.31
N GLY A 223 7.79 -19.35 -5.93
CA GLY A 223 6.53 -19.71 -5.31
C GLY A 223 5.36 -19.52 -6.26
N GLN A 224 4.16 -19.41 -5.72
CA GLN A 224 2.92 -19.30 -6.49
C GLN A 224 2.22 -17.97 -6.24
N ILE A 225 1.42 -17.54 -7.23
CA ILE A 225 0.50 -16.41 -7.10
C ILE A 225 -0.91 -16.96 -6.95
N VAL A 226 -1.48 -16.76 -5.75
CA VAL A 226 -2.89 -17.07 -5.49
C VAL A 226 -3.70 -15.82 -5.77
N GLN A 227 -4.33 -15.78 -6.96
CA GLN A 227 -5.05 -14.59 -7.42
C GLN A 227 -6.52 -14.63 -7.04
N HIS A 228 -7.04 -13.47 -6.61
CA HIS A 228 -8.45 -13.17 -6.45
C HIS A 228 -8.80 -11.90 -7.21
N ASP A 229 -9.87 -11.96 -8.01
CA ASP A 229 -10.35 -10.82 -8.78
C ASP A 229 -11.40 -10.05 -7.97
N ILE A 230 -11.28 -8.72 -7.96
CA ILE A 230 -12.19 -7.80 -7.27
C ILE A 230 -12.79 -6.87 -8.32
N ASP A 231 -14.11 -6.83 -8.40
CA ASP A 231 -14.83 -6.02 -9.38
C ASP A 231 -14.89 -4.55 -8.99
N CYS A 232 -13.76 -3.86 -9.16
CA CYS A 232 -13.61 -2.43 -8.91
C CYS A 232 -12.43 -1.87 -9.72
N ARG A 233 -12.29 -0.54 -9.73
CA ARG A 233 -11.10 0.14 -10.27
C ARG A 233 -9.95 0.07 -9.27
N HIS A 234 -8.71 0.21 -9.74
CA HIS A 234 -7.51 0.30 -8.90
C HIS A 234 -7.68 1.27 -7.72
N LYS A 235 -8.17 2.48 -7.99
CA LYS A 235 -8.35 3.54 -6.99
C LYS A 235 -9.42 3.21 -5.92
N ASP A 236 -10.30 2.25 -6.19
CA ASP A 236 -11.44 1.93 -5.32
C ASP A 236 -11.21 0.69 -4.43
N LEU A 237 -10.06 0.00 -4.56
CA LEU A 237 -9.78 -1.24 -3.80
C LEU A 237 -9.88 -1.09 -2.28
N CYS A 238 -9.53 0.08 -1.75
CA CYS A 238 -9.64 0.37 -0.31
C CYS A 238 -10.99 1.00 0.08
N GLN A 239 -11.95 1.13 -0.84
CA GLN A 239 -13.32 1.53 -0.50
C GLN A 239 -14.05 0.42 0.27
N PRO A 240 -15.11 0.75 1.04
CA PRO A 240 -15.76 -0.20 1.97
C PRO A 240 -16.20 -1.52 1.35
N GLY A 241 -16.75 -1.51 0.13
CA GLY A 241 -17.21 -2.73 -0.57
C GLY A 241 -16.06 -3.68 -0.90
N PRO A 242 -15.13 -3.29 -1.81
CA PRO A 242 -13.97 -4.09 -2.19
C PRO A 242 -13.12 -4.52 -1.00
N LEU A 243 -12.87 -3.62 -0.06
CA LEU A 243 -12.04 -3.93 1.11
C LEU A 243 -12.71 -4.94 2.06
N THR A 244 -14.05 -4.97 2.11
CA THR A 244 -14.78 -5.99 2.86
C THR A 244 -14.61 -7.36 2.22
N GLU A 245 -14.71 -7.46 0.90
CA GLU A 245 -14.49 -8.70 0.14
C GLU A 245 -13.06 -9.22 0.34
N ILE A 246 -12.06 -8.36 0.16
CA ILE A 246 -10.65 -8.65 0.43
C ILE A 246 -10.47 -9.18 1.85
N GLY A 247 -11.04 -8.50 2.84
CA GLY A 247 -10.94 -8.89 4.24
C GLY A 247 -11.59 -10.25 4.54
N GLN A 248 -12.69 -10.61 3.86
CA GLN A 248 -13.32 -11.93 3.99
C GLN A 248 -12.44 -13.05 3.43
N VAL A 249 -11.79 -12.82 2.28
CA VAL A 249 -10.83 -13.78 1.70
C VAL A 249 -9.64 -13.95 2.63
N LEU A 250 -9.07 -12.84 3.12
CA LEU A 250 -7.96 -12.85 4.08
C LEU A 250 -8.32 -13.62 5.36
N ALA A 251 -9.51 -13.39 5.92
CA ALA A 251 -9.97 -14.08 7.12
C ALA A 251 -10.02 -15.61 6.93
N LYS A 252 -10.55 -16.06 5.78
CA LYS A 252 -10.58 -17.50 5.42
C LYS A 252 -9.16 -18.06 5.25
N TYR A 253 -8.28 -17.32 4.58
CA TYR A 253 -6.89 -17.73 4.35
C TYR A 253 -6.13 -17.90 5.68
N LEU A 254 -6.27 -16.96 6.59
CA LEU A 254 -5.66 -16.99 7.92
C LEU A 254 -6.22 -18.11 8.80
N GLN A 255 -7.52 -18.41 8.70
CA GLN A 255 -8.13 -19.53 9.45
C GLN A 255 -7.63 -20.89 8.96
N ASN A 256 -7.49 -21.08 7.65
CA ASN A 256 -7.02 -22.34 7.07
C ASN A 256 -5.56 -22.64 7.46
N LYS A 257 -4.70 -21.64 7.53
CA LYS A 257 -3.32 -21.82 8.00
C LYS A 257 -3.22 -22.25 9.48
N LYS A 258 -4.16 -21.82 10.34
CA LYS A 258 -4.23 -22.30 11.74
C LYS A 258 -4.49 -23.80 11.85
N GLY A 259 -5.21 -24.40 10.89
CA GLY A 259 -5.51 -25.84 10.88
C GLY A 259 -4.31 -26.73 10.55
N VAL A 260 -3.33 -26.19 9.82
CA VAL A 260 -2.13 -26.96 9.38
C VAL A 260 -1.02 -26.95 10.44
N SER A 261 -0.94 -25.92 11.28
CA SER A 261 0.10 -25.78 12.32
C SER A 261 -0.20 -26.56 13.62
N ARG A 262 -1.27 -27.35 13.69
CA ARG A 262 -1.69 -28.13 14.87
C ARG A 262 -1.57 -29.65 14.71
N VAL A 263 -0.84 -30.14 13.71
CA VAL A 263 -0.55 -31.57 13.51
C VAL A 263 0.91 -31.90 13.79
#